data_d3d665f49c4ef9861ba09bb0c70c9c7c
#
_entry.id   d3d665f49c4ef9861ba09bb0c70c9c7c
#
_cell.length_a   1.000
_cell.length_b   1.000
_cell.length_c   1.000
_cell.angle_alpha   90.00
_cell.angle_beta   90.00
_cell.angle_gamma   90.00
#
_symmetry.space_group_name_H-M   'P 1'
#
loop_
_entity.id
_entity.type
_entity.pdbx_description
1 polymer ?
#
loop_
_entity_poly.entity_id
_entity_poly.type
_entity_poly.pdbx_seq_one_letter_code
_entity_poly.pdbx_strand_id
1 'polypeptide(L)'
;MCVIEDHTLFAESLQIALELKGHEVRRVPLPADLHQATSLLPAVMKHQPHVLLLDLDLGNADGSRLIEPVARAGTAVVVLTGSSDRARWGQCLRLGARKVMVKTSPLNEILATIRLIGEGRPVMPVEEREELVRHWQEERAAVSELQDRLNRLTAREAEVLGQLMDGRQVRQIAEHSVVSEATVRTQVKSILSKLEVTSQIGAVGLAHHAGWTAPVSSS
;
A
#
# COMPACT_ATOMS: atom_id res chain seq x y z
N MET A 1 7.32 22.43 10.95
CA MET A 1 6.71 21.25 10.32
C MET A 1 7.52 20.78 9.14
N CYS A 2 7.34 19.51 8.71
CA CYS A 2 7.99 18.98 7.51
C CYS A 2 6.95 18.59 6.46
N VAL A 3 7.36 18.63 5.18
CA VAL A 3 6.59 18.17 4.02
C VAL A 3 7.45 17.21 3.22
N ILE A 4 6.89 16.05 2.89
CA ILE A 4 7.45 15.04 1.98
C ILE A 4 6.44 14.84 0.86
N GLU A 5 6.81 15.26 -0.35
CA GLU A 5 5.93 15.29 -1.53
C GLU A 5 6.80 15.27 -2.79
N ASP A 6 6.49 14.40 -3.75
CA ASP A 6 7.23 14.26 -5.00
C ASP A 6 6.75 15.23 -6.10
N HIS A 7 5.49 15.68 -6.03
CA HIS A 7 4.95 16.68 -6.95
C HIS A 7 5.38 18.10 -6.56
N THR A 8 6.43 18.61 -7.20
CA THR A 8 7.07 19.88 -6.87
C THR A 8 6.08 21.05 -6.75
N LEU A 9 5.17 21.22 -7.72
CA LEU A 9 4.19 22.32 -7.71
C LEU A 9 3.22 22.23 -6.53
N PHE A 10 2.79 21.03 -6.16
CA PHE A 10 1.90 20.83 -5.02
C PHE A 10 2.65 21.13 -3.71
N ALA A 11 3.89 20.64 -3.57
CA ALA A 11 4.73 20.90 -2.42
C ALA A 11 5.00 22.39 -2.21
N GLU A 12 5.31 23.13 -3.30
CA GLU A 12 5.55 24.58 -3.26
C GLU A 12 4.30 25.38 -2.90
N SER A 13 3.17 25.06 -3.51
CA SER A 13 1.89 25.68 -3.21
C SER A 13 1.50 25.48 -1.74
N LEU A 14 1.68 24.28 -1.23
CA LEU A 14 1.39 23.93 0.15
C LEU A 14 2.34 24.65 1.11
N GLN A 15 3.64 24.69 0.82
CA GLN A 15 4.62 25.43 1.61
C GLN A 15 4.27 26.92 1.71
N ILE A 16 4.05 27.60 0.58
CA ILE A 16 3.70 29.02 0.54
C ILE A 16 2.45 29.29 1.38
N ALA A 17 1.42 28.45 1.22
CA ALA A 17 0.17 28.64 1.95
C ALA A 17 0.33 28.47 3.47
N LEU A 18 1.16 27.53 3.90
CA LEU A 18 1.45 27.30 5.31
C LEU A 18 2.31 28.40 5.91
N GLU A 19 3.32 28.88 5.18
CA GLU A 19 4.19 29.99 5.59
C GLU A 19 3.41 31.30 5.73
N LEU A 20 2.46 31.58 4.84
CA LEU A 20 1.53 32.72 4.95
C LEU A 20 0.65 32.65 6.21
N LYS A 21 0.46 31.48 6.79
CA LYS A 21 -0.24 31.29 8.08
C LYS A 21 0.69 31.27 9.29
N GLY A 22 1.98 31.59 9.09
CA GLY A 22 2.96 31.71 10.17
C GLY A 22 3.62 30.38 10.58
N HIS A 23 3.48 29.32 9.77
CA HIS A 23 4.15 28.04 10.03
C HIS A 23 5.57 28.06 9.47
N GLU A 24 6.54 27.56 10.23
CA GLU A 24 7.86 27.24 9.69
C GLU A 24 7.78 25.88 8.97
N VAL A 25 7.97 25.90 7.65
CA VAL A 25 7.85 24.71 6.80
C VAL A 25 9.20 24.32 6.24
N ARG A 26 9.53 23.04 6.32
CA ARG A 26 10.73 22.45 5.71
C ARG A 26 10.34 21.33 4.78
N ARG A 27 10.72 21.46 3.53
CA ARG A 27 10.59 20.38 2.56
C ARG A 27 11.77 19.42 2.74
N VAL A 28 11.47 18.14 2.79
CA VAL A 28 12.52 17.10 2.77
C VAL A 28 12.81 16.77 1.30
N PRO A 29 14.05 17.00 0.82
CA PRO A 29 14.38 16.70 -0.57
C PRO A 29 14.31 15.20 -0.82
N LEU A 30 13.75 14.83 -1.97
CA LEU A 30 13.67 13.44 -2.41
C LEU A 30 14.84 13.14 -3.35
N PRO A 31 15.67 12.12 -3.06
CA PRO A 31 16.67 11.63 -4.00
C PRO A 31 16.02 11.11 -5.29
N ALA A 32 16.65 11.32 -6.44
CA ALA A 32 16.13 10.86 -7.73
C ALA A 32 16.03 9.32 -7.82
N ASP A 33 16.84 8.60 -7.06
CA ASP A 33 16.90 7.14 -6.95
C ASP A 33 16.28 6.60 -5.67
N LEU A 34 15.24 7.26 -5.15
CA LEU A 34 14.58 6.83 -3.93
C LEU A 34 13.88 5.48 -4.11
N HIS A 35 14.44 4.42 -3.53
CA HIS A 35 13.84 3.08 -3.52
C HIS A 35 13.20 2.71 -2.19
N GLN A 36 13.62 3.34 -1.10
CA GLN A 36 13.12 3.08 0.25
C GLN A 36 12.79 4.38 0.96
N ALA A 37 11.53 4.62 1.25
CA ALA A 37 11.09 5.83 1.95
C ALA A 37 11.76 5.99 3.32
N THR A 38 12.08 4.88 4.02
CA THR A 38 12.74 4.90 5.33
C THR A 38 14.13 5.56 5.32
N SER A 39 14.80 5.69 4.17
CA SER A 39 16.05 6.43 4.04
C SER A 39 15.90 7.93 4.33
N LEU A 40 14.66 8.46 4.29
CA LEU A 40 14.35 9.86 4.61
C LEU A 40 14.22 10.11 6.13
N LEU A 41 14.14 9.05 6.96
CA LEU A 41 13.96 9.20 8.41
C LEU A 41 14.99 10.11 9.07
N PRO A 42 16.33 10.00 8.80
CA PRO A 42 17.31 10.90 9.41
C PRO A 42 17.06 12.37 9.09
N ALA A 43 16.64 12.68 7.85
CA ALA A 43 16.34 14.04 7.44
C ALA A 43 15.09 14.59 8.14
N VAL A 44 14.04 13.77 8.30
CA VAL A 44 12.83 14.14 9.05
C VAL A 44 13.15 14.34 10.52
N MET A 45 13.83 13.39 11.16
CA MET A 45 14.11 13.39 12.59
C MET A 45 15.06 14.51 13.00
N LYS A 46 15.98 14.92 12.13
CA LYS A 46 16.88 16.07 12.38
C LYS A 46 16.11 17.35 12.72
N HIS A 47 14.92 17.52 12.16
CA HIS A 47 14.12 18.73 12.35
C HIS A 47 13.10 18.63 13.47
N GLN A 48 12.92 17.45 14.09
CA GLN A 48 11.94 17.19 15.15
C GLN A 48 10.58 17.87 14.89
N PRO A 49 9.94 17.62 13.74
CA PRO A 49 8.73 18.36 13.37
C PRO A 49 7.56 17.97 14.27
N HIS A 50 6.73 18.93 14.68
CA HIS A 50 5.46 18.63 15.36
C HIS A 50 4.45 18.00 14.42
N VAL A 51 4.50 18.34 13.12
CA VAL A 51 3.62 17.80 12.07
C VAL A 51 4.46 17.43 10.87
N LEU A 52 4.18 16.25 10.32
CA LEU A 52 4.65 15.80 9.01
C LEU A 52 3.44 15.69 8.04
N LEU A 53 3.50 16.42 6.93
CA LEU A 53 2.64 16.22 5.78
C LEU A 53 3.35 15.26 4.84
N LEU A 54 2.71 14.14 4.54
CA LEU A 54 3.35 13.01 3.88
C LEU A 54 2.51 12.53 2.68
N ASP A 55 3.11 12.53 1.51
CA ASP A 55 2.59 11.76 0.39
C ASP A 55 2.91 10.28 0.53
N LEU A 56 2.00 9.42 0.10
CA LEU A 56 2.20 7.97 0.09
C LEU A 56 3.00 7.50 -1.12
N ASP A 57 2.85 8.19 -2.24
CA ASP A 57 3.45 7.82 -3.50
C ASP A 57 4.68 8.71 -3.75
N LEU A 58 5.85 8.22 -3.37
CA LEU A 58 7.13 8.92 -3.49
C LEU A 58 7.96 8.34 -4.65
N GLY A 59 7.42 8.45 -5.88
CA GLY A 59 8.02 7.82 -7.05
C GLY A 59 7.98 6.30 -6.93
N ASN A 60 9.15 5.65 -6.73
CA ASN A 60 9.25 4.20 -6.56
C ASN A 60 9.17 3.73 -5.10
N ALA A 61 9.06 4.65 -4.15
CA ALA A 61 9.06 4.34 -2.72
C ALA A 61 7.68 4.53 -2.10
N ASP A 62 7.32 3.62 -1.18
CA ASP A 62 6.07 3.67 -0.42
C ASP A 62 6.26 4.53 0.84
N GLY A 63 5.67 5.73 0.82
CA GLY A 63 5.69 6.70 1.93
C GLY A 63 5.05 6.17 3.21
N SER A 64 4.13 5.20 3.13
CA SER A 64 3.46 4.65 4.33
C SER A 64 4.45 4.07 5.34
N ARG A 65 5.62 3.64 4.89
CA ARG A 65 6.69 3.12 5.73
C ARG A 65 7.32 4.14 6.68
N LEU A 66 7.08 5.43 6.44
CA LEU A 66 7.52 6.50 7.34
C LEU A 66 6.55 6.75 8.50
N ILE A 67 5.29 6.35 8.37
CA ILE A 67 4.22 6.72 9.31
C ILE A 67 4.54 6.24 10.72
N GLU A 68 4.76 4.95 10.89
CA GLU A 68 4.95 4.35 12.20
C GLU A 68 6.18 4.87 12.94
N PRO A 69 7.40 4.89 12.35
CA PRO A 69 8.58 5.39 13.05
C PRO A 69 8.48 6.89 13.39
N VAL A 70 7.86 7.70 12.52
CA VAL A 70 7.69 9.14 12.74
C VAL A 70 6.62 9.40 13.80
N ALA A 71 5.51 8.67 13.78
CA ALA A 71 4.45 8.78 14.79
C ALA A 71 4.95 8.33 16.18
N ARG A 72 5.74 7.27 16.25
CA ARG A 72 6.37 6.81 17.52
C ARG A 72 7.36 7.84 18.11
N ALA A 73 7.97 8.66 17.27
CA ALA A 73 8.82 9.75 17.72
C ALA A 73 8.03 11.00 18.21
N GLY A 74 6.69 10.92 18.25
CA GLY A 74 5.83 11.99 18.75
C GLY A 74 5.40 13.02 17.69
N THR A 75 5.77 12.84 16.42
CA THR A 75 5.34 13.70 15.32
C THR A 75 3.92 13.31 14.87
N ALA A 76 3.04 14.29 14.72
CA ALA A 76 1.72 14.06 14.13
C ALA A 76 1.83 13.90 12.61
N VAL A 77 1.50 12.73 12.09
CA VAL A 77 1.55 12.46 10.64
C VAL A 77 0.17 12.70 10.03
N VAL A 78 0.09 13.57 9.03
CA VAL A 78 -1.06 13.80 8.17
C VAL A 78 -0.69 13.34 6.78
N VAL A 79 -1.41 12.37 6.26
CA VAL A 79 -1.20 11.82 4.93
C VAL A 79 -1.99 12.63 3.90
N LEU A 80 -1.33 13.00 2.81
CA LEU A 80 -1.94 13.61 1.63
C LEU A 80 -1.74 12.68 0.44
N THR A 81 -2.83 12.11 -0.11
CA THR A 81 -2.72 11.10 -1.17
C THR A 81 -3.63 11.39 -2.36
N GLY A 82 -3.22 10.98 -3.56
CA GLY A 82 -4.08 10.99 -4.74
C GLY A 82 -5.07 9.81 -4.79
N SER A 83 -4.85 8.78 -3.96
CA SER A 83 -5.66 7.56 -3.95
C SER A 83 -6.93 7.72 -3.11
N SER A 84 -8.04 7.14 -3.58
CA SER A 84 -9.30 7.00 -2.84
C SER A 84 -9.46 5.62 -2.16
N ASP A 85 -8.40 4.84 -2.09
CA ASP A 85 -8.38 3.51 -1.50
C ASP A 85 -8.56 3.58 0.03
N ARG A 86 -9.76 3.23 0.49
CA ARG A 86 -10.16 3.29 1.90
C ARG A 86 -9.39 2.30 2.78
N ALA A 87 -9.01 1.14 2.24
CA ALA A 87 -8.20 0.17 2.98
C ALA A 87 -6.77 0.70 3.20
N ARG A 88 -6.17 1.29 2.18
CA ARG A 88 -4.87 1.99 2.30
C ARG A 88 -4.93 3.13 3.33
N TRP A 89 -6.05 3.86 3.39
CA TRP A 89 -6.26 4.89 4.42
C TRP A 89 -6.33 4.28 5.82
N GLY A 90 -7.10 3.19 5.98
CA GLY A 90 -7.18 2.44 7.24
C GLY A 90 -5.82 1.93 7.70
N GLN A 91 -5.00 1.44 6.79
CA GLN A 91 -3.60 1.06 7.06
C GLN A 91 -2.80 2.24 7.61
N CYS A 92 -2.87 3.41 6.97
CA CYS A 92 -2.16 4.60 7.44
C CYS A 92 -2.58 5.00 8.86
N LEU A 93 -3.89 4.99 9.13
CA LEU A 93 -4.43 5.27 10.46
C LEU A 93 -3.98 4.24 11.50
N ARG A 94 -3.91 2.97 11.12
CA ARG A 94 -3.40 1.88 11.99
C ARG A 94 -1.91 2.05 12.30
N LEU A 95 -1.12 2.53 11.35
CA LEU A 95 0.30 2.84 11.51
C LEU A 95 0.56 4.09 12.36
N GLY A 96 -0.47 4.87 12.69
CA GLY A 96 -0.36 6.03 13.58
C GLY A 96 -0.59 7.38 12.91
N ALA A 97 -1.00 7.42 11.64
CA ALA A 97 -1.43 8.68 11.04
C ALA A 97 -2.58 9.30 11.82
N ARG A 98 -2.56 10.62 11.97
CA ARG A 98 -3.64 11.37 12.64
C ARG A 98 -4.84 11.56 11.72
N LYS A 99 -4.59 11.76 10.42
CA LYS A 99 -5.60 11.89 9.38
C LYS A 99 -5.04 11.49 8.02
N VAL A 100 -5.90 11.01 7.14
CA VAL A 100 -5.63 10.84 5.71
C VAL A 100 -6.56 11.78 4.95
N MET A 101 -6.03 12.51 3.98
CA MET A 101 -6.76 13.45 3.15
C MET A 101 -6.37 13.25 1.69
N VAL A 102 -7.29 13.48 0.78
CA VAL A 102 -6.97 13.49 -0.65
C VAL A 102 -6.27 14.79 -1.04
N LYS A 103 -5.32 14.74 -1.99
CA LYS A 103 -4.60 15.93 -2.48
C LYS A 103 -5.53 17.00 -3.09
N THR A 104 -6.75 16.59 -3.49
CA THR A 104 -7.79 17.50 -3.98
C THR A 104 -8.61 18.17 -2.86
N SER A 105 -8.35 17.85 -1.58
CA SER A 105 -9.00 18.51 -0.45
C SER A 105 -8.71 20.01 -0.48
N PRO A 106 -9.71 20.84 -0.15
CA PRO A 106 -9.51 22.28 -0.05
C PRO A 106 -8.38 22.62 0.93
N LEU A 107 -7.53 23.56 0.56
CA LEU A 107 -6.38 23.98 1.37
C LEU A 107 -6.78 24.39 2.80
N ASN A 108 -7.94 25.05 2.95
CA ASN A 108 -8.47 25.43 4.26
C ASN A 108 -8.75 24.23 5.19
N GLU A 109 -9.07 23.06 4.64
CA GLU A 109 -9.23 21.83 5.45
C GLU A 109 -7.90 21.31 5.94
N ILE A 110 -6.85 21.37 5.11
CA ILE A 110 -5.48 20.99 5.51
C ILE A 110 -5.01 21.93 6.64
N LEU A 111 -5.19 23.25 6.47
CA LEU A 111 -4.85 24.26 7.48
C LEU A 111 -5.63 24.06 8.79
N ALA A 112 -6.95 23.77 8.69
CA ALA A 112 -7.77 23.46 9.86
C ALA A 112 -7.29 22.22 10.60
N THR A 113 -6.92 21.16 9.85
CA THR A 113 -6.35 19.92 10.42
C THR A 113 -5.04 20.19 11.19
N ILE A 114 -4.13 20.97 10.61
CA ILE A 114 -2.86 21.35 11.26
C ILE A 114 -3.13 22.15 12.53
N ARG A 115 -4.05 23.11 12.50
CA ARG A 115 -4.42 23.91 13.67
C ARG A 115 -4.98 23.03 14.78
N LEU A 116 -5.91 22.11 14.48
CA LEU A 116 -6.48 21.18 15.46
C LEU A 116 -5.39 20.31 16.11
N ILE A 117 -4.40 19.85 15.33
CA ILE A 117 -3.25 19.12 15.85
C ILE A 117 -2.46 19.99 16.83
N GLY A 118 -2.18 21.24 16.47
CA GLY A 118 -1.47 22.18 17.34
C GLY A 118 -2.22 22.47 18.66
N GLU A 119 -3.54 22.43 18.62
CA GLU A 119 -4.44 22.58 19.79
C GLU A 119 -4.60 21.26 20.59
N GLY A 120 -4.00 20.17 20.16
CA GLY A 120 -4.19 18.83 20.78
C GLY A 120 -5.60 18.24 20.59
N ARG A 121 -6.37 18.75 19.64
CA ARG A 121 -7.76 18.35 19.38
C ARG A 121 -7.86 17.21 18.39
N PRO A 122 -8.95 16.42 18.45
CA PRO A 122 -9.22 15.40 17.44
C PRO A 122 -9.34 16.01 16.03
N VAL A 123 -8.80 15.33 15.02
CA VAL A 123 -8.82 15.77 13.61
C VAL A 123 -9.81 14.98 12.75
N MET A 124 -10.41 13.95 13.32
CA MET A 124 -11.47 13.15 12.71
C MET A 124 -12.30 12.47 13.81
N PRO A 125 -13.59 12.12 13.53
CA PRO A 125 -14.41 11.33 14.43
C PRO A 125 -13.80 9.95 14.72
N VAL A 126 -14.01 9.45 15.93
CA VAL A 126 -13.53 8.12 16.33
C VAL A 126 -14.17 7.03 15.48
N GLU A 127 -15.46 7.16 15.22
CA GLU A 127 -16.26 6.21 14.44
C GLU A 127 -15.73 6.08 13.00
N GLU A 128 -15.39 7.19 12.36
CA GLU A 128 -14.82 7.23 11.01
C GLU A 128 -13.45 6.53 11.00
N ARG A 129 -12.63 6.79 12.02
CA ARG A 129 -11.33 6.14 12.17
C ARG A 129 -11.46 4.62 12.32
N GLU A 130 -12.37 4.19 13.19
CA GLU A 130 -12.63 2.77 13.44
C GLU A 130 -13.17 2.06 12.21
N GLU A 131 -14.07 2.70 11.45
CA GLU A 131 -14.59 2.17 10.19
C GLU A 131 -13.49 1.94 9.17
N LEU A 132 -12.60 2.92 8.95
CA LEU A 132 -11.49 2.79 8.00
C LEU A 132 -10.50 1.70 8.43
N VAL A 133 -10.16 1.64 9.71
CA VAL A 133 -9.25 0.60 10.23
C VAL A 133 -9.88 -0.79 10.10
N ARG A 134 -11.19 -0.93 10.36
CA ARG A 134 -11.92 -2.18 10.18
C ARG A 134 -11.92 -2.62 8.73
N HIS A 135 -12.19 -1.72 7.79
CA HIS A 135 -12.16 -2.00 6.36
C HIS A 135 -10.80 -2.56 5.91
N TRP A 136 -9.71 -1.93 6.35
CA TRP A 136 -8.36 -2.47 6.12
C TRP A 136 -8.15 -3.86 6.73
N GLN A 137 -8.65 -4.10 7.94
CA GLN A 137 -8.51 -5.41 8.60
C GLN A 137 -9.25 -6.50 7.85
N GLU A 138 -10.47 -6.21 7.38
CA GLU A 138 -11.30 -7.14 6.58
C GLU A 138 -10.61 -7.49 5.26
N GLU A 139 -10.11 -6.49 4.54
CA GLU A 139 -9.40 -6.71 3.27
C GLU A 139 -8.10 -7.50 3.49
N ARG A 140 -7.34 -7.16 4.53
CA ARG A 140 -6.12 -7.89 4.87
C ARG A 140 -6.41 -9.35 5.24
N ALA A 141 -7.49 -9.60 5.99
CA ALA A 141 -7.90 -10.96 6.35
C ALA A 141 -8.28 -11.76 5.09
N ALA A 142 -9.04 -11.16 4.17
CA ALA A 142 -9.38 -11.77 2.89
C ALA A 142 -8.14 -12.14 2.07
N VAL A 143 -7.18 -11.21 1.93
CA VAL A 143 -5.91 -11.48 1.23
C VAL A 143 -5.11 -12.58 1.92
N SER A 144 -5.05 -12.60 3.26
CA SER A 144 -4.38 -13.65 4.03
C SER A 144 -5.01 -15.02 3.79
N GLU A 145 -6.33 -15.10 3.77
CA GLU A 145 -7.05 -16.35 3.47
C GLU A 145 -6.75 -16.86 2.05
N LEU A 146 -6.69 -15.94 1.07
CA LEU A 146 -6.31 -16.29 -0.30
C LEU A 146 -4.87 -16.81 -0.37
N GLN A 147 -3.94 -16.20 0.35
CA GLN A 147 -2.55 -16.68 0.44
C GLN A 147 -2.48 -18.07 1.08
N ASP A 148 -3.26 -18.34 2.12
CA ASP A 148 -3.32 -19.66 2.75
C ASP A 148 -3.86 -20.73 1.78
N ARG A 149 -4.86 -20.40 0.96
CA ARG A 149 -5.35 -21.32 -0.10
C ARG A 149 -4.26 -21.59 -1.15
N LEU A 150 -3.54 -20.56 -1.59
CA LEU A 150 -2.43 -20.68 -2.54
C LEU A 150 -1.26 -21.49 -1.97
N ASN A 151 -0.97 -21.39 -0.68
CA ASN A 151 0.05 -22.17 0.01
C ASN A 151 -0.29 -23.67 0.13
N ARG A 152 -1.57 -24.08 -0.07
CA ARG A 152 -1.99 -25.50 -0.13
C ARG A 152 -1.69 -26.16 -1.48
N LEU A 153 -1.28 -25.40 -2.48
CA LEU A 153 -0.88 -25.96 -3.76
C LEU A 153 0.42 -26.78 -3.60
N THR A 154 0.44 -27.95 -4.22
CA THR A 154 1.70 -28.70 -4.35
C THR A 154 2.67 -27.95 -5.26
N ALA A 155 3.96 -28.24 -5.20
CA ALA A 155 4.97 -27.61 -6.06
C ALA A 155 4.58 -27.68 -7.55
N ARG A 156 4.03 -28.82 -7.99
CA ARG A 156 3.60 -29.02 -9.37
C ARG A 156 2.36 -28.19 -9.74
N GLU A 157 1.39 -28.09 -8.84
CA GLU A 157 0.22 -27.23 -9.04
C GLU A 157 0.59 -25.75 -9.06
N ALA A 158 1.52 -25.33 -8.18
CA ALA A 158 2.04 -23.97 -8.16
C ALA A 158 2.77 -23.62 -9.48
N GLU A 159 3.56 -24.54 -10.01
CA GLU A 159 4.21 -24.39 -11.31
C GLU A 159 3.20 -24.23 -12.46
N VAL A 160 2.16 -25.08 -12.48
CA VAL A 160 1.07 -24.97 -13.48
C VAL A 160 0.33 -23.65 -13.34
N LEU A 161 0.00 -23.21 -12.12
CA LEU A 161 -0.68 -21.93 -11.91
C LEU A 161 0.23 -20.75 -12.38
N GLY A 162 1.52 -20.78 -12.10
CA GLY A 162 2.47 -19.77 -12.59
C GLY A 162 2.47 -19.69 -14.12
N GLN A 163 2.50 -20.82 -14.80
CA GLN A 163 2.45 -20.86 -16.27
C GLN A 163 1.11 -20.36 -16.83
N LEU A 164 0.00 -20.58 -16.13
CA LEU A 164 -1.31 -19.99 -16.50
C LEU A 164 -1.31 -18.47 -16.30
N MET A 165 -0.65 -17.95 -15.25
CA MET A 165 -0.50 -16.52 -15.03
C MET A 165 0.36 -15.86 -16.13
N ASP A 166 1.33 -16.59 -16.68
CA ASP A 166 2.12 -16.17 -17.87
C ASP A 166 1.29 -16.22 -19.17
N GLY A 167 0.02 -16.59 -19.12
CA GLY A 167 -0.88 -16.69 -20.28
C GLY A 167 -0.70 -17.95 -21.13
N ARG A 168 0.04 -18.98 -20.65
CA ARG A 168 0.23 -20.23 -21.39
C ARG A 168 -1.04 -21.08 -21.38
N GLN A 169 -1.33 -21.70 -22.52
CA GLN A 169 -2.43 -22.63 -22.66
C GLN A 169 -2.05 -24.02 -22.13
N VAL A 170 -3.05 -24.82 -21.74
CA VAL A 170 -2.87 -26.22 -21.23
C VAL A 170 -1.96 -27.07 -22.14
N ARG A 171 -2.11 -26.94 -23.46
CA ARG A 171 -1.28 -27.64 -24.43
C ARG A 171 0.20 -27.23 -24.31
N GLN A 172 0.49 -25.94 -24.26
CA GLN A 172 1.85 -25.41 -24.14
C GLN A 172 2.48 -25.83 -22.80
N ILE A 173 1.68 -25.85 -21.71
CA ILE A 173 2.11 -26.34 -20.40
C ILE A 173 2.47 -27.81 -20.47
N ALA A 174 1.66 -28.64 -21.15
CA ALA A 174 1.90 -30.06 -21.32
C ALA A 174 3.19 -30.34 -22.11
N GLU A 175 3.40 -29.63 -23.24
CA GLU A 175 4.59 -29.70 -24.04
C GLU A 175 5.85 -29.30 -23.25
N HIS A 176 5.80 -28.16 -22.55
CA HIS A 176 6.91 -27.65 -21.73
C HIS A 176 7.29 -28.60 -20.57
N SER A 177 6.28 -29.20 -19.97
CA SER A 177 6.45 -30.10 -18.80
C SER A 177 6.65 -31.57 -19.17
N VAL A 178 6.65 -31.91 -20.47
CA VAL A 178 6.81 -33.28 -21.01
C VAL A 178 5.78 -34.24 -20.39
N VAL A 179 4.52 -33.81 -20.30
CA VAL A 179 3.36 -34.59 -19.81
C VAL A 179 2.21 -34.53 -20.77
N SER A 180 1.17 -35.34 -20.55
CA SER A 180 -0.04 -35.29 -21.37
C SER A 180 -0.91 -34.06 -21.02
N GLU A 181 -1.68 -33.53 -21.97
CA GLU A 181 -2.70 -32.50 -21.69
C GLU A 181 -3.70 -32.96 -20.62
N ALA A 182 -4.06 -34.26 -20.62
CA ALA A 182 -4.96 -34.83 -19.62
C ALA A 182 -4.39 -34.69 -18.19
N THR A 183 -3.09 -34.89 -18.04
CA THR A 183 -2.39 -34.68 -16.76
C THR A 183 -2.49 -33.22 -16.31
N VAL A 184 -2.20 -32.26 -17.21
CA VAL A 184 -2.30 -30.83 -16.88
C VAL A 184 -3.74 -30.44 -16.55
N ARG A 185 -4.76 -30.94 -17.28
CA ARG A 185 -6.17 -30.69 -16.99
C ARG A 185 -6.57 -31.19 -15.60
N THR A 186 -6.03 -32.35 -15.18
CA THR A 186 -6.27 -32.89 -13.83
C THR A 186 -5.66 -31.97 -12.76
N GLN A 187 -4.43 -31.48 -12.99
CA GLN A 187 -3.79 -30.51 -12.09
C GLN A 187 -4.58 -29.20 -12.01
N VAL A 188 -5.03 -28.66 -13.16
CA VAL A 188 -5.87 -27.47 -13.19
C VAL A 188 -7.16 -27.70 -12.38
N LYS A 189 -7.84 -28.83 -12.55
CA LYS A 189 -9.04 -29.15 -11.77
C LYS A 189 -8.76 -29.16 -10.26
N SER A 190 -7.63 -29.73 -9.86
CA SER A 190 -7.18 -29.72 -8.46
C SER A 190 -6.91 -28.31 -7.94
N ILE A 191 -6.22 -27.49 -8.73
CA ILE A 191 -5.98 -26.07 -8.42
C ILE A 191 -7.30 -25.32 -8.19
N LEU A 192 -8.25 -25.45 -9.14
CA LEU A 192 -9.56 -24.79 -9.03
C LEU A 192 -10.30 -25.19 -7.75
N SER A 193 -10.25 -26.49 -7.41
CA SER A 193 -10.87 -27.02 -6.18
C SER A 193 -10.21 -26.44 -4.92
N LYS A 194 -8.87 -26.40 -4.86
CA LYS A 194 -8.12 -25.88 -3.69
C LYS A 194 -8.29 -24.38 -3.51
N LEU A 195 -8.40 -23.64 -4.62
CA LEU A 195 -8.61 -22.19 -4.60
C LEU A 195 -10.09 -21.81 -4.49
N GLU A 196 -11.00 -22.80 -4.53
CA GLU A 196 -12.46 -22.61 -4.46
C GLU A 196 -13.00 -21.69 -5.56
N VAL A 197 -12.45 -21.83 -6.77
CA VAL A 197 -12.88 -21.10 -7.97
C VAL A 197 -13.35 -22.04 -9.06
N THR A 198 -14.17 -21.53 -9.99
CA THR A 198 -14.80 -22.35 -11.05
C THR A 198 -14.10 -22.24 -12.40
N SER A 199 -13.14 -21.32 -12.55
CA SER A 199 -12.48 -21.08 -13.84
C SER A 199 -10.98 -20.78 -13.69
N GLN A 200 -10.21 -21.05 -14.76
CA GLN A 200 -8.78 -20.70 -14.83
C GLN A 200 -8.56 -19.19 -14.68
N ILE A 201 -9.41 -18.37 -15.30
CA ILE A 201 -9.38 -16.92 -15.18
C ILE A 201 -9.57 -16.50 -13.72
N GLY A 202 -10.50 -17.14 -13.01
CA GLY A 202 -10.73 -16.92 -11.59
C GLY A 202 -9.50 -17.27 -10.74
N ALA A 203 -8.83 -18.40 -11.03
CA ALA A 203 -7.62 -18.80 -10.33
C ALA A 203 -6.45 -17.82 -10.56
N VAL A 204 -6.24 -17.38 -11.81
CA VAL A 204 -5.23 -16.39 -12.17
C VAL A 204 -5.53 -15.03 -11.52
N GLY A 205 -6.80 -14.57 -11.60
CA GLY A 205 -7.22 -13.31 -10.97
C GLY A 205 -7.02 -13.32 -9.45
N LEU A 206 -7.35 -14.43 -8.79
CA LEU A 206 -7.14 -14.64 -7.35
C LEU A 206 -5.64 -14.58 -7.00
N ALA A 207 -4.78 -15.27 -7.76
CA ALA A 207 -3.34 -15.26 -7.54
C ALA A 207 -2.73 -13.85 -7.71
N HIS A 208 -3.16 -13.09 -8.72
CA HIS A 208 -2.76 -11.70 -8.91
C HIS A 208 -3.23 -10.80 -7.76
N HIS A 209 -4.49 -10.94 -7.33
CA HIS A 209 -5.03 -10.15 -6.21
C HIS A 209 -4.28 -10.41 -4.90
N ALA A 210 -3.87 -11.67 -4.66
CA ALA A 210 -3.06 -12.03 -3.49
C ALA A 210 -1.56 -11.64 -3.63
N GLY A 211 -1.13 -11.07 -4.74
CA GLY A 211 0.29 -10.77 -5.01
C GLY A 211 1.16 -12.03 -5.04
N TRP A 212 0.56 -13.19 -5.39
CA TRP A 212 1.25 -14.46 -5.37
C TRP A 212 2.16 -14.62 -6.59
N THR A 213 3.35 -15.19 -6.36
CA THR A 213 4.28 -15.61 -7.40
C THR A 213 4.62 -17.07 -7.24
N ALA A 214 4.76 -17.77 -8.35
CA ALA A 214 5.15 -19.17 -8.31
C ALA A 214 6.54 -19.33 -7.63
N PRO A 215 6.70 -20.29 -6.71
CA PRO A 215 8.00 -20.56 -6.14
C PRO A 215 8.98 -20.96 -7.26
N VAL A 216 10.19 -20.38 -7.25
CA VAL A 216 11.24 -20.71 -8.20
C VAL A 216 11.59 -22.18 -8.00
N SER A 217 11.33 -23.02 -9.00
CA SER A 217 11.76 -24.43 -8.97
C SER A 217 13.28 -24.45 -8.94
N SER A 218 13.87 -24.79 -7.78
CA SER A 218 15.29 -25.09 -7.70
C SER A 218 15.53 -26.38 -8.51
N SER A 219 16.15 -26.23 -9.67
CA SER A 219 16.62 -27.34 -10.53
C SER A 219 17.76 -28.06 -9.87
#